data_76ca3fcdd53f790af4f5411774636b22
#
_entry.id   76ca3fcdd53f790af4f5411774636b22
#
_cell.length_a   1.000
_cell.length_b   1.000
_cell.length_c   1.000
_cell.angle_alpha   90.00
_cell.angle_beta   90.00
_cell.angle_gamma   90.00
#
_symmetry.space_group_name_H-M   'P 1'
#
loop_
_entity.id
_entity.type
_entity.pdbx_description
1 polymer ?
#
loop_
_entity_poly.entity_id
_entity_poly.type
_entity_poly.pdbx_seq_one_letter_code
_entity_poly.pdbx_strand_id
1 'polypeptide(L)'
;MKKYDLSGIMKAAWGIFRKGVASFAVALRMAWANAKTHNDAKAAAGITEETHTWYGWKQLGYEVIHESKALYQAVITDPSTKSGTRRTSYFGASQVQPISA
;
A
#
# COMPACT_ATOMS: atom_id res chain seq x y z
N MET A 1 -15.29 7.31 11.57
CA MET A 1 -14.41 7.00 10.41
C MET A 1 -13.27 6.11 10.86
N LYS A 2 -13.05 5.01 10.17
CA LYS A 2 -11.98 4.08 10.54
C LYS A 2 -10.63 4.64 10.06
N LYS A 3 -9.69 4.75 10.98
CA LYS A 3 -8.33 5.21 10.66
C LYS A 3 -7.55 4.17 9.85
N TYR A 4 -7.81 2.89 10.08
CA TYR A 4 -7.13 1.79 9.43
C TYR A 4 -8.11 0.83 8.79
N ASP A 5 -7.74 0.29 7.65
CA ASP A 5 -8.48 -0.77 6.98
C ASP A 5 -8.05 -2.13 7.54
N LEU A 6 -8.80 -2.64 8.51
CA LEU A 6 -8.49 -3.91 9.17
C LEU A 6 -8.45 -5.08 8.19
N SER A 7 -9.37 -5.09 7.22
CA SER A 7 -9.40 -6.15 6.20
C SER A 7 -8.13 -6.15 5.35
N GLY A 8 -7.68 -4.96 4.93
CA GLY A 8 -6.44 -4.82 4.17
C GLY A 8 -5.22 -5.23 4.97
N ILE A 9 -5.18 -4.86 6.27
CA ILE A 9 -4.09 -5.24 7.17
C ILE A 9 -4.03 -6.76 7.33
N MET A 10 -5.17 -7.41 7.50
CA MET A 10 -5.23 -8.87 7.63
C MET A 10 -4.76 -9.56 6.35
N LYS A 11 -5.18 -9.07 5.18
CA LYS A 11 -4.72 -9.60 3.89
C LYS A 11 -3.21 -9.45 3.73
N ALA A 12 -2.66 -8.31 4.15
CA ALA A 12 -1.22 -8.07 4.09
C ALA A 12 -0.47 -9.02 5.03
N ALA A 13 -0.99 -9.25 6.24
CA ALA A 13 -0.40 -10.17 7.20
C ALA A 13 -0.38 -11.60 6.65
N TRP A 14 -1.48 -12.06 6.06
CA TRP A 14 -1.54 -13.38 5.43
C TRP A 14 -0.55 -13.48 4.27
N GLY A 15 -0.41 -12.42 3.47
CA GLY A 15 0.57 -12.39 2.38
C GLY A 15 2.00 -12.57 2.88
N ILE A 16 2.37 -11.89 3.96
CA ILE A 16 3.69 -12.04 4.59
C ILE A 16 3.87 -13.44 5.16
N PHE A 17 2.86 -13.95 5.86
CA PHE A 17 2.88 -15.28 6.45
C PHE A 17 3.07 -16.38 5.40
N ARG A 18 2.37 -16.29 4.26
CA ARG A 18 2.45 -17.26 3.18
C ARG A 18 3.83 -17.34 2.54
N LYS A 19 4.61 -16.26 2.62
CA LYS A 19 6.00 -16.27 2.12
C LYS A 19 6.94 -17.11 2.99
N GLY A 20 6.48 -17.53 4.17
CA GLY A 20 7.26 -18.39 5.06
C GLY A 20 8.42 -17.73 5.77
N VAL A 21 8.47 -16.38 5.76
CA VAL A 21 9.59 -15.62 6.33
C VAL A 21 9.34 -15.18 7.77
N ALA A 22 8.12 -15.33 8.28
CA ALA A 22 7.76 -14.88 9.63
C ALA A 22 6.56 -15.67 10.16
N SER A 23 6.43 -15.73 11.50
CA SER A 23 5.22 -16.26 12.12
C SER A 23 4.05 -15.31 11.84
N PHE A 24 2.81 -15.80 12.01
CA PHE A 24 1.65 -14.95 11.79
C PHE A 24 1.62 -13.73 12.71
N ALA A 25 2.04 -13.89 13.97
CA ALA A 25 2.09 -12.76 14.91
C ALA A 25 3.06 -11.68 14.44
N VAL A 26 4.24 -12.07 13.93
CA VAL A 26 5.22 -11.12 13.38
C VAL A 26 4.70 -10.51 12.08
N ALA A 27 4.07 -11.33 11.21
CA ALA A 27 3.48 -10.84 9.97
C ALA A 27 2.40 -9.79 10.25
N LEU A 28 1.57 -10.01 11.27
CA LEU A 28 0.54 -9.06 11.66
C LEU A 28 1.14 -7.75 12.16
N ARG A 29 2.22 -7.82 12.96
CA ARG A 29 2.93 -6.61 13.40
C ARG A 29 3.51 -5.82 12.23
N MET A 30 4.10 -6.51 11.25
CA MET A 30 4.64 -5.87 10.06
C MET A 30 3.54 -5.18 9.25
N ALA A 31 2.39 -5.84 9.09
CA ALA A 31 1.26 -5.27 8.36
C ALA A 31 0.72 -4.01 9.05
N TRP A 32 0.61 -4.02 10.39
CA TRP A 32 0.20 -2.84 11.15
C TRP A 32 1.22 -1.71 11.02
N ALA A 33 2.51 -2.01 11.13
CA ALA A 33 3.57 -1.01 10.98
C ALA A 33 3.53 -0.39 9.58
N ASN A 34 3.31 -1.18 8.55
CA ASN A 34 3.21 -0.69 7.17
C ASN A 34 1.98 0.21 6.98
N ALA A 35 0.84 -0.16 7.59
CA ALA A 35 -0.36 0.66 7.53
C ALA A 35 -0.14 2.01 8.22
N LYS A 36 0.53 2.02 9.36
CA LYS A 36 0.86 3.26 10.08
C LYS A 36 1.81 4.14 9.25
N THR A 37 2.85 3.54 8.68
CA THR A 37 3.81 4.26 7.83
C THR A 37 3.10 4.88 6.62
N HIS A 38 2.21 4.14 5.98
CA HIS A 38 1.42 4.64 4.87
C HIS A 38 0.55 5.82 5.27
N ASN A 39 -0.17 5.71 6.40
CA ASN A 39 -1.02 6.79 6.89
C ASN A 39 -0.21 8.05 7.23
N ASP A 40 0.96 7.88 7.86
CA ASP A 40 1.82 9.00 8.22
C ASP A 40 2.37 9.68 6.96
N ALA A 41 2.77 8.92 5.95
CA ALA A 41 3.26 9.47 4.68
C ALA A 41 2.15 10.24 3.96
N LYS A 42 0.94 9.69 3.95
CA LYS A 42 -0.21 10.34 3.33
C LYS A 42 -0.55 11.66 4.04
N ALA A 43 -0.56 11.65 5.37
CA ALA A 43 -0.83 12.84 6.16
C ALA A 43 0.24 13.91 5.95
N ALA A 44 1.52 13.52 5.93
CA ALA A 44 2.63 14.43 5.69
C ALA A 44 2.56 15.08 4.30
N ALA A 45 2.04 14.36 3.31
CA ALA A 45 1.85 14.88 1.95
C ALA A 45 0.59 15.75 1.82
N GLY A 46 -0.27 15.77 2.83
CA GLY A 46 -1.52 16.55 2.81
C GLY A 46 -2.58 15.97 1.87
N ILE A 47 -2.50 14.69 1.57
CA ILE A 47 -3.41 14.02 0.64
C ILE A 47 -4.64 13.49 1.39
N THR A 48 -5.82 13.88 0.92
CA THR A 48 -7.09 13.45 1.53
C THR A 48 -7.90 12.51 0.66
N GLU A 49 -7.58 12.41 -0.63
CA GLU A 49 -8.29 11.50 -1.55
C GLU A 49 -7.83 10.06 -1.36
N GLU A 50 -8.63 9.11 -1.87
CA GLU A 50 -8.27 7.70 -1.88
C GLU A 50 -7.01 7.49 -2.72
N THR A 51 -6.05 6.74 -2.19
CA THR A 51 -4.79 6.44 -2.87
C THR A 51 -4.49 4.95 -2.80
N HIS A 52 -3.91 4.44 -3.87
CA HIS A 52 -3.43 3.05 -3.94
C HIS A 52 -2.15 3.03 -4.77
N THR A 53 -1.41 1.92 -4.67
CA THR A 53 -0.29 1.68 -5.57
C THR A 53 -0.81 1.47 -6.99
N TRP A 54 0.09 1.54 -7.98
CA TRP A 54 -0.26 1.29 -9.37
C TRP A 54 -0.98 -0.07 -9.53
N TYR A 55 -0.41 -1.10 -8.89
CA TYR A 55 -1.00 -2.45 -8.91
C TYR A 55 -2.34 -2.50 -8.17
N GLY A 56 -2.45 -1.80 -7.04
CA GLY A 56 -3.69 -1.73 -6.27
C GLY A 56 -4.84 -1.14 -7.09
N TRP A 57 -4.58 -0.07 -7.85
CA TRP A 57 -5.58 0.51 -8.74
C TRP A 57 -5.99 -0.47 -9.84
N LYS A 58 -5.03 -1.22 -10.41
CA LYS A 58 -5.32 -2.22 -11.42
C LYS A 58 -6.29 -3.29 -10.91
N GLN A 59 -6.10 -3.75 -9.67
CA GLN A 59 -6.99 -4.74 -9.09
C GLN A 59 -8.41 -4.22 -8.88
N LEU A 60 -8.57 -2.91 -8.73
CA LEU A 60 -9.87 -2.26 -8.58
C LEU A 60 -10.52 -1.93 -9.93
N GLY A 61 -9.86 -2.23 -11.04
CA GLY A 61 -10.39 -1.95 -12.37
C GLY A 61 -10.04 -0.58 -12.92
N TYR A 62 -8.98 0.03 -12.40
CA TYR A 62 -8.50 1.34 -12.83
C TYR A 62 -7.06 1.27 -13.29
N GLU A 63 -6.68 2.22 -14.13
CA GLU A 63 -5.28 2.37 -14.54
C GLU A 63 -4.82 3.80 -14.25
N VAL A 64 -3.55 3.96 -13.94
CA VAL A 64 -2.95 5.28 -13.73
C VAL A 64 -2.80 5.95 -15.09
N ILE A 65 -3.25 7.21 -15.17
CA ILE A 65 -3.15 8.01 -16.40
C ILE A 65 -1.66 8.17 -16.75
N HIS A 66 -1.35 7.96 -18.03
CA HIS A 66 0.04 8.01 -18.50
C HIS A 66 0.72 9.33 -18.09
N GLU A 67 1.98 9.24 -17.67
CA GLU A 67 2.79 10.37 -17.21
C GLU A 67 2.40 10.96 -15.85
N SER A 68 1.42 10.37 -15.15
CA SER A 68 1.10 10.80 -13.79
C SER A 68 2.24 10.44 -12.84
N LYS A 69 2.58 11.39 -11.95
CA LYS A 69 3.60 11.15 -10.92
C LYS A 69 2.92 10.77 -9.62
N ALA A 70 3.58 9.90 -8.84
CA ALA A 70 3.06 9.52 -7.54
C ALA A 70 2.87 10.74 -6.65
N LEU A 71 1.76 10.76 -5.90
CA LEU A 71 1.47 11.86 -4.97
C LEU A 71 2.40 11.81 -3.75
N TYR A 72 2.76 10.62 -3.32
CA TYR A 72 3.70 10.41 -2.22
C TYR A 72 4.26 8.99 -2.29
N GLN A 73 5.31 8.75 -1.51
CA GLN A 73 5.93 7.45 -1.39
C GLN A 73 6.05 7.07 0.08
N ALA A 74 6.01 5.79 0.38
CA ALA A 74 6.24 5.27 1.72
C ALA A 74 7.25 4.12 1.66
N VAL A 75 8.10 4.04 2.67
CA VAL A 75 9.05 2.92 2.83
C VAL A 75 8.41 1.95 3.81
N ILE A 76 8.07 0.76 3.32
CA ILE A 76 7.41 -0.27 4.13
C ILE A 76 8.34 -1.45 4.36
N THR A 77 8.05 -2.22 5.40
CA THR A 77 8.77 -3.46 5.69
C THR A 77 8.36 -4.53 4.68
N ASP A 78 9.35 -5.10 4.00
CA ASP A 78 9.14 -6.21 3.07
C ASP A 78 10.28 -7.21 3.25
N PRO A 79 10.02 -8.33 3.95
CA PRO A 79 11.06 -9.32 4.24
C PRO A 79 11.56 -10.07 3.02
N SER A 80 10.91 -9.92 1.87
CA SER A 80 11.37 -10.56 0.63
C SER A 80 12.51 -9.80 -0.06
N THR A 81 12.83 -8.59 0.40
CA THR A 81 13.94 -7.80 -0.15
C THR A 81 15.19 -7.96 0.70
N LYS A 82 16.36 -7.70 0.12
CA LYS A 82 17.65 -7.79 0.83
C LYS A 82 17.73 -6.82 2.01
N SER A 83 17.20 -5.62 1.84
CA SER A 83 17.22 -4.58 2.87
C SER A 83 16.13 -4.76 3.92
N GLY A 84 15.16 -5.64 3.67
CA GLY A 84 13.99 -5.79 4.53
C GLY A 84 12.95 -4.69 4.36
N THR A 85 13.16 -3.77 3.42
CA THR A 85 12.26 -2.66 3.16
C THR A 85 12.02 -2.48 1.66
N ARG A 86 10.93 -1.81 1.31
CA ARG A 86 10.60 -1.49 -0.07
C ARG A 86 9.91 -0.13 -0.13
N ARG A 87 10.30 0.68 -1.11
CA ARG A 87 9.64 1.95 -1.35
C ARG A 87 8.44 1.72 -2.26
N THR A 88 7.27 2.23 -1.86
CA THR A 88 6.05 2.13 -2.64
C THR A 88 5.57 3.51 -3.03
N SER A 89 5.07 3.65 -4.25
CA SER A 89 4.51 4.89 -4.77
C SER A 89 3.00 4.81 -4.80
N TYR A 90 2.33 5.89 -4.44
CA TYR A 90 0.87 5.94 -4.33
C TYR A 90 0.30 6.99 -5.27
N PHE A 91 -0.76 6.61 -5.97
CA PHE A 91 -1.47 7.46 -6.93
C PHE A 91 -2.87 7.72 -6.41
N GLY A 92 -3.36 8.93 -6.62
CA GLY A 92 -4.68 9.33 -6.14
C GLY A 92 -5.79 9.03 -7.13
N ALA A 93 -7.03 9.07 -6.64
CA ALA A 93 -8.21 8.85 -7.46
C ALA A 93 -8.30 9.83 -8.64
N SER A 94 -7.75 11.04 -8.48
CA SER A 94 -7.71 12.04 -9.56
C SER A 94 -6.73 11.69 -10.68
N GLN A 95 -5.87 10.69 -10.48
CA GLN A 95 -4.83 10.30 -11.44
C GLN A 95 -5.14 8.99 -12.17
N VAL A 96 -6.32 8.43 -11.96
CA VAL A 96 -6.68 7.14 -12.55
C VAL A 96 -7.94 7.25 -13.39
N GLN A 97 -8.10 6.28 -14.28
CA GLN A 97 -9.28 6.17 -15.14
C GLN A 97 -9.68 4.69 -15.23
N PRO A 98 -10.97 4.39 -15.52
CA PRO A 98 -11.38 3.00 -15.67
C PRO A 98 -10.61 2.33 -16.81
N ILE A 99 -10.22 1.06 -16.59
CA ILE A 99 -9.55 0.29 -17.64
C ILE A 99 -10.56 0.00 -18.75
N SER A 100 -10.20 0.37 -19.97
CA SER A 100 -11.04 0.07 -21.14
C SER A 100 -10.95 -1.42 -21.45
N ALA A 101 -12.10 -2.04 -21.60
CA ALA A 101 -12.16 -3.46 -21.97
C ALA A 101 -11.68 -3.67 -23.40
#